data_c87a2b08bd2edd229131e49ad15c6c5a
#
_entry.id   c87a2b08bd2edd229131e49ad15c6c5a
#
_cell.length_a   1.000
_cell.length_b   1.000
_cell.length_c   1.000
_cell.angle_alpha   90.00
_cell.angle_beta   90.00
_cell.angle_gamma   90.00
#
_symmetry.space_group_name_H-M   'P 1'
#
loop_
_entity.id
_entity.type
_entity.pdbx_description
1 polymer ?
#
loop_
_entity_poly.entity_id
_entity_poly.type
_entity_poly.pdbx_seq_one_letter_code
_entity_poly.pdbx_strand_id
1 'polypeptide(L)'
;CSWMSMHELMYSQRNFLDKDLSRNAILLYGFGDGGGGPTREMTARIRRDHDLAGAPKIEFGTPDQLFDRVRKDIVDDAQGETPVFKGELYLELHRATLTAQQDMKRGCRQEESMLRVTEYLCAAARIKNPDYVYPREELDRIWKTLLLNQFHDILPGSAIAWVHRQARTEYARD
;
A
#
# COMPACT_ATOMS: atom_id res chain seq x y z
N CYS A 1 9.96 3.08 -9.59
CA CYS A 1 10.75 4.18 -9.00
C CYS A 1 11.79 4.68 -9.99
N SER A 2 12.10 5.96 -9.93
CA SER A 2 12.98 6.63 -10.87
C SER A 2 14.39 6.81 -10.30
N TRP A 3 15.40 6.81 -11.18
CA TRP A 3 16.77 7.22 -10.88
C TRP A 3 16.98 8.72 -11.12
N MET A 4 15.92 9.44 -11.44
CA MET A 4 15.92 10.88 -11.75
C MET A 4 16.85 11.22 -12.92
N SER A 5 16.90 10.36 -13.93
CA SER A 5 17.56 10.68 -15.20
C SER A 5 16.66 11.58 -16.05
N MET A 6 17.26 12.38 -16.93
CA MET A 6 16.50 13.21 -17.87
C MET A 6 15.55 12.39 -18.73
N HIS A 7 15.94 11.17 -19.11
CA HIS A 7 15.09 10.26 -19.86
C HIS A 7 13.80 9.94 -19.10
N GLU A 8 13.90 9.61 -17.81
CA GLU A 8 12.74 9.25 -16.96
C GLU A 8 11.84 10.47 -16.70
N LEU A 9 12.42 11.64 -16.54
CA LEU A 9 11.67 12.89 -16.39
C LEU A 9 10.85 13.18 -17.64
N MET A 10 11.46 13.10 -18.82
CA MET A 10 10.77 13.30 -20.10
C MET A 10 9.74 12.20 -20.37
N TYR A 11 10.05 10.95 -19.97
CA TYR A 11 9.13 9.83 -20.07
C TYR A 11 7.90 10.04 -19.16
N SER A 12 8.09 10.45 -17.92
CA SER A 12 7.02 10.78 -17.00
C SER A 12 6.11 11.89 -17.55
N GLN A 13 6.72 12.96 -18.07
CA GLN A 13 5.96 14.06 -18.69
C GLN A 13 5.13 13.60 -19.89
N ARG A 14 5.68 12.72 -20.73
CA ARG A 14 4.93 12.21 -21.92
C ARG A 14 3.75 11.34 -21.50
N ASN A 15 3.96 10.47 -20.50
CA ASN A 15 2.94 9.51 -20.05
C ASN A 15 1.87 10.12 -19.17
N PHE A 16 2.11 11.28 -18.58
CA PHE A 16 1.06 12.00 -17.87
C PHE A 16 0.07 12.59 -18.87
N LEU A 17 -1.12 12.00 -18.96
CA LEU A 17 -2.10 12.34 -19.98
C LEU A 17 -3.06 13.45 -19.55
N ASP A 18 -3.33 13.60 -18.25
CA ASP A 18 -4.34 14.52 -17.72
C ASP A 18 -3.84 15.97 -17.55
N LYS A 19 -3.06 16.44 -18.53
CA LYS A 19 -2.44 17.79 -18.50
C LYS A 19 -3.46 18.93 -18.58
N ASP A 20 -4.62 18.64 -19.14
CA ASP A 20 -5.72 19.59 -19.23
C ASP A 20 -6.44 19.78 -17.90
N LEU A 21 -6.28 18.82 -16.97
CA LEU A 21 -6.87 18.87 -15.63
C LEU A 21 -5.90 19.44 -14.60
N SER A 22 -4.66 19.02 -14.63
CA SER A 22 -3.60 19.54 -13.76
C SER A 22 -2.25 19.44 -14.44
N ARG A 23 -1.39 20.41 -14.17
CA ARG A 23 0.02 20.38 -14.62
C ARG A 23 0.96 19.80 -13.57
N ASN A 24 0.41 19.29 -12.48
CA ASN A 24 1.17 18.69 -11.38
C ASN A 24 1.11 17.17 -11.47
N ALA A 25 2.26 16.52 -11.36
CA ALA A 25 2.38 15.06 -11.34
C ALA A 25 3.42 14.63 -10.30
N ILE A 26 3.31 13.41 -9.79
CA ILE A 26 4.29 12.83 -8.88
C ILE A 26 5.28 11.94 -9.63
N LEU A 27 6.54 12.01 -9.26
CA LEU A 27 7.56 11.06 -9.68
C LEU A 27 8.27 10.51 -8.46
N LEU A 28 7.98 9.27 -8.12
CA LEU A 28 8.65 8.56 -7.02
C LEU A 28 10.06 8.17 -7.44
N TYR A 29 11.06 8.39 -6.59
CA TYR A 29 12.45 8.11 -6.88
C TYR A 29 13.15 7.34 -5.76
N GLY A 30 14.18 6.57 -6.12
CA GLY A 30 14.88 5.65 -5.24
C GLY A 30 14.96 4.24 -5.82
N PHE A 31 15.36 3.26 -5.03
CA PHE A 31 15.56 1.88 -5.49
C PHE A 31 14.28 1.02 -5.53
N GLY A 32 13.15 1.51 -5.05
CA GLY A 32 11.88 0.75 -5.06
C GLY A 32 12.00 -0.60 -4.37
N ASP A 33 11.62 -1.66 -5.07
CA ASP A 33 11.69 -3.03 -4.57
C ASP A 33 13.12 -3.53 -4.29
N GLY A 34 14.13 -2.82 -4.77
CA GLY A 34 15.53 -3.07 -4.42
C GLY A 34 15.89 -2.75 -2.98
N GLY A 35 14.96 -2.18 -2.22
CA GLY A 35 15.11 -1.96 -0.79
C GLY A 35 16.07 -0.84 -0.43
N GLY A 36 16.07 0.26 -1.17
CA GLY A 36 16.92 1.41 -0.89
C GLY A 36 16.23 2.74 -1.12
N GLY A 37 16.60 3.73 -0.32
CA GLY A 37 16.19 5.12 -0.52
C GLY A 37 16.94 5.82 -1.65
N PRO A 38 16.70 7.12 -1.84
CA PRO A 38 17.41 7.91 -2.85
C PRO A 38 18.91 8.00 -2.59
N THR A 39 19.70 7.96 -3.65
CA THR A 39 21.14 8.22 -3.57
C THR A 39 21.45 9.71 -3.58
N ARG A 40 22.70 10.05 -3.21
CA ARG A 40 23.21 11.42 -3.34
C ARG A 40 23.12 11.92 -4.78
N GLU A 41 23.39 11.04 -5.76
CA GLU A 41 23.32 11.40 -7.17
C GLU A 41 21.89 11.72 -7.62
N MET A 42 20.89 10.91 -7.20
CA MET A 42 19.49 11.20 -7.51
C MET A 42 19.07 12.57 -6.96
N THR A 43 19.39 12.85 -5.70
CA THR A 43 19.06 14.15 -5.08
C THR A 43 19.84 15.30 -5.72
N ALA A 44 21.09 15.06 -6.13
CA ALA A 44 21.89 16.08 -6.83
C ALA A 44 21.33 16.38 -8.23
N ARG A 45 20.84 15.37 -8.96
CA ARG A 45 20.14 15.56 -10.25
C ARG A 45 18.90 16.43 -10.08
N ILE A 46 18.05 16.15 -9.12
CA ILE A 46 16.87 16.97 -8.84
C ILE A 46 17.25 18.45 -8.64
N ARG A 47 18.31 18.72 -7.89
CA ARG A 47 18.75 20.08 -7.64
C ARG A 47 19.35 20.77 -8.87
N ARG A 48 20.10 20.02 -9.70
CA ARG A 48 20.69 20.56 -10.94
C ARG A 48 19.64 20.82 -12.01
N ASP A 49 18.71 19.87 -12.13
CA ASP A 49 17.79 19.79 -13.25
C ASP A 49 16.41 20.39 -12.93
N HIS A 50 16.28 21.09 -11.78
CA HIS A 50 15.02 21.57 -11.24
C HIS A 50 14.23 22.51 -12.18
N ASP A 51 14.93 23.27 -13.03
CA ASP A 51 14.30 24.25 -13.93
C ASP A 51 15.10 24.35 -15.25
N LEU A 52 15.13 23.27 -16.01
CA LEU A 52 15.81 23.19 -17.30
C LEU A 52 14.85 23.52 -18.44
N ALA A 53 15.31 24.31 -19.39
CA ALA A 53 14.57 24.60 -20.60
C ALA A 53 14.21 23.32 -21.38
N GLY A 54 12.93 23.12 -21.67
CA GLY A 54 12.44 21.95 -22.40
C GLY A 54 12.20 20.70 -21.54
N ALA A 55 12.43 20.77 -20.23
CA ALA A 55 12.15 19.71 -19.28
C ALA A 55 11.04 20.13 -18.29
N PRO A 56 10.35 19.18 -17.65
CA PRO A 56 9.42 19.51 -16.57
C PRO A 56 10.16 20.13 -15.39
N LYS A 57 9.55 21.13 -14.78
CA LYS A 57 10.07 21.72 -13.54
C LYS A 57 9.92 20.72 -12.40
N ILE A 58 10.99 20.55 -11.60
CA ILE A 58 11.03 19.55 -10.54
C ILE A 58 11.13 20.24 -9.19
N GLU A 59 10.35 19.75 -8.24
CA GLU A 59 10.39 20.18 -6.85
C GLU A 59 10.40 18.96 -5.93
N PHE A 60 11.11 19.05 -4.81
CA PHE A 60 10.91 18.11 -3.71
C PHE A 60 9.56 18.39 -3.05
N GLY A 61 8.80 17.34 -2.78
CA GLY A 61 7.50 17.49 -2.18
C GLY A 61 7.02 16.24 -1.45
N THR A 62 5.88 16.36 -0.81
CA THR A 62 5.16 15.26 -0.18
C THR A 62 3.89 14.94 -0.98
N PRO A 63 3.31 13.74 -0.81
CA PRO A 63 2.01 13.43 -1.41
C PRO A 63 0.93 14.47 -1.07
N ASP A 64 0.87 14.92 0.19
CA ASP A 64 -0.13 15.92 0.62
C ASP A 64 -0.02 17.21 -0.18
N GLN A 65 1.20 17.72 -0.35
CA GLN A 65 1.45 18.94 -1.16
C GLN A 65 1.01 18.76 -2.61
N LEU A 66 1.22 17.57 -3.18
CA LEU A 66 0.72 17.28 -4.52
C LEU A 66 -0.80 17.27 -4.57
N PHE A 67 -1.45 16.56 -3.64
CA PHE A 67 -2.90 16.46 -3.60
C PHE A 67 -3.56 17.81 -3.39
N ASP A 68 -2.98 18.68 -2.57
CA ASP A 68 -3.49 20.06 -2.39
C ASP A 68 -3.41 20.85 -3.70
N ARG A 69 -2.30 20.75 -4.44
CA ARG A 69 -2.16 21.42 -5.75
C ARG A 69 -3.15 20.88 -6.78
N VAL A 70 -3.21 19.54 -6.91
CA VAL A 70 -4.13 18.89 -7.84
C VAL A 70 -5.59 19.19 -7.51
N ARG A 71 -5.94 19.19 -6.22
CA ARG A 71 -7.29 19.59 -5.77
C ARG A 71 -7.62 21.01 -6.18
N LYS A 72 -6.69 21.93 -5.98
CA LYS A 72 -6.86 23.30 -6.41
C LYS A 72 -7.09 23.41 -7.91
N ASP A 73 -6.25 22.75 -8.73
CA ASP A 73 -6.37 22.76 -10.18
C ASP A 73 -7.72 22.20 -10.65
N ILE A 74 -8.17 21.09 -10.07
CA ILE A 74 -9.33 20.33 -10.55
C ILE A 74 -10.64 20.78 -9.91
N VAL A 75 -10.64 21.17 -8.64
CA VAL A 75 -11.86 21.46 -7.90
C VAL A 75 -12.11 22.97 -7.81
N ASP A 76 -11.08 23.75 -7.49
CA ASP A 76 -11.21 25.15 -7.20
C ASP A 76 -11.11 26.02 -8.47
N ASP A 77 -10.20 25.67 -9.39
CA ASP A 77 -9.88 26.47 -10.58
C ASP A 77 -10.52 25.91 -11.86
N ALA A 78 -11.04 24.68 -11.85
CA ALA A 78 -11.61 24.05 -13.05
C ALA A 78 -12.96 24.67 -13.45
N GLN A 79 -13.06 25.02 -14.72
CA GLN A 79 -14.33 25.49 -15.33
C GLN A 79 -15.22 24.36 -15.86
N GLY A 80 -14.90 23.11 -15.53
CA GLY A 80 -15.58 21.92 -16.04
C GLY A 80 -15.92 20.90 -14.96
N GLU A 81 -16.59 19.83 -15.37
CA GLU A 81 -16.90 18.72 -14.48
C GLU A 81 -15.62 17.95 -14.12
N THR A 82 -15.41 17.70 -12.83
CA THR A 82 -14.32 16.81 -12.37
C THR A 82 -14.58 15.38 -12.85
N PRO A 83 -13.63 14.74 -13.53
CA PRO A 83 -13.79 13.36 -13.96
C PRO A 83 -14.04 12.42 -12.80
N VAL A 84 -15.06 11.60 -12.89
CA VAL A 84 -15.42 10.61 -11.87
C VAL A 84 -15.30 9.22 -12.44
N PHE A 85 -14.36 8.44 -11.95
CA PHE A 85 -14.27 7.02 -12.25
C PHE A 85 -15.20 6.24 -11.32
N LYS A 86 -16.06 5.38 -11.88
CA LYS A 86 -16.94 4.48 -11.14
C LYS A 86 -16.54 3.04 -11.43
N GLY A 87 -16.12 2.30 -10.42
CA GLY A 87 -15.69 0.91 -10.54
C GLY A 87 -14.41 0.65 -9.74
N GLU A 88 -13.78 -0.48 -10.01
CA GLU A 88 -12.51 -0.85 -9.38
C GLU A 88 -11.33 -0.25 -10.16
N LEU A 89 -10.40 0.39 -9.45
CA LEU A 89 -9.11 0.78 -10.01
C LEU A 89 -8.22 -0.46 -10.05
N TYR A 90 -8.39 -1.25 -11.10
CA TYR A 90 -7.77 -2.55 -11.23
C TYR A 90 -6.43 -2.46 -11.97
N LEU A 91 -5.36 -2.94 -11.31
CA LEU A 91 -4.06 -3.09 -11.97
C LEU A 91 -4.01 -4.43 -12.71
N GLU A 92 -3.77 -4.43 -14.01
CA GLU A 92 -3.64 -5.62 -14.85
C GLU A 92 -2.32 -6.37 -14.61
N LEU A 93 -2.02 -6.66 -13.35
CA LEU A 93 -0.80 -7.30 -12.91
C LEU A 93 -1.10 -8.22 -11.71
N HIS A 94 -0.35 -9.32 -11.59
CA HIS A 94 -0.43 -10.23 -10.44
C HIS A 94 -1.82 -10.83 -10.18
N ARG A 95 -2.64 -11.08 -11.17
CA ARG A 95 -3.99 -11.64 -11.01
C ARG A 95 -4.01 -13.00 -10.31
N ALA A 96 -2.97 -13.82 -10.48
CA ALA A 96 -2.86 -15.12 -9.82
C ALA A 96 -2.87 -15.02 -8.28
N THR A 97 -2.53 -13.87 -7.72
CA THR A 97 -2.55 -13.62 -6.27
C THR A 97 -3.96 -13.71 -5.66
N LEU A 98 -5.00 -13.59 -6.45
CA LEU A 98 -6.39 -13.75 -5.99
C LEU A 98 -6.70 -15.20 -5.60
N THR A 99 -6.01 -16.17 -6.17
CA THR A 99 -6.28 -17.61 -5.99
C THR A 99 -5.07 -18.43 -5.56
N ALA A 100 -3.84 -17.91 -5.72
CA ALA A 100 -2.62 -18.62 -5.34
C ALA A 100 -2.62 -18.92 -3.83
N GLN A 101 -2.17 -20.13 -3.44
CA GLN A 101 -2.10 -20.54 -2.03
C GLN A 101 -3.43 -20.28 -1.29
N GLN A 102 -4.52 -20.85 -1.78
CA GLN A 102 -5.87 -20.65 -1.23
C GLN A 102 -5.99 -20.94 0.27
N ASP A 103 -5.18 -21.84 0.77
CA ASP A 103 -5.10 -22.16 2.19
C ASP A 103 -4.66 -20.97 3.05
N MET A 104 -3.82 -20.07 2.53
CA MET A 104 -3.46 -18.82 3.21
C MET A 104 -4.68 -17.91 3.34
N LYS A 105 -5.43 -17.75 2.26
CA LYS A 105 -6.66 -16.93 2.25
C LYS A 105 -7.73 -17.50 3.17
N ARG A 106 -7.91 -18.82 3.12
CA ARG A 106 -8.88 -19.51 3.97
C ARG A 106 -8.48 -19.44 5.44
N GLY A 107 -7.20 -19.70 5.77
CA GLY A 107 -6.69 -19.61 7.14
C GLY A 107 -6.88 -18.22 7.71
N CYS A 108 -6.43 -17.20 7.00
CA CYS A 108 -6.62 -15.81 7.38
C CYS A 108 -8.10 -15.49 7.66
N ARG A 109 -9.02 -15.86 6.74
CA ARG A 109 -10.44 -15.57 6.91
C ARG A 109 -11.09 -16.31 8.08
N GLN A 110 -10.68 -17.56 8.31
CA GLN A 110 -11.16 -18.35 9.46
C GLN A 110 -10.67 -17.75 10.77
N GLU A 111 -9.40 -17.42 10.87
CA GLU A 111 -8.80 -16.84 12.07
C GLU A 111 -9.40 -15.46 12.41
N GLU A 112 -9.56 -14.56 11.41
CA GLU A 112 -10.29 -13.30 11.60
C GLU A 112 -11.67 -13.49 12.20
N SER A 113 -12.41 -14.49 11.72
CA SER A 113 -13.76 -14.77 12.19
C SER A 113 -13.75 -15.36 13.59
N MET A 114 -12.83 -16.28 13.86
CA MET A 114 -12.68 -16.94 15.18
C MET A 114 -12.25 -15.94 16.25
N LEU A 115 -11.26 -15.09 15.97
CA LEU A 115 -10.81 -14.05 16.89
C LEU A 115 -11.95 -13.12 17.29
N ARG A 116 -12.73 -12.65 16.31
CA ARG A 116 -13.89 -11.78 16.57
C ARG A 116 -14.92 -12.44 17.47
N VAL A 117 -15.24 -13.72 17.20
CA VAL A 117 -16.18 -14.48 18.02
C VAL A 117 -15.63 -14.72 19.42
N THR A 118 -14.35 -15.07 19.52
CA THR A 118 -13.68 -15.33 20.80
C THR A 118 -13.65 -14.08 21.67
N GLU A 119 -13.27 -12.93 21.13
CA GLU A 119 -13.29 -11.65 21.85
C GLU A 119 -14.70 -11.33 22.39
N TYR A 120 -15.71 -11.49 21.53
CA TYR A 120 -17.10 -11.27 21.93
C TYR A 120 -17.52 -12.20 23.07
N LEU A 121 -17.22 -13.49 22.96
CA LEU A 121 -17.56 -14.48 24.00
C LEU A 121 -16.80 -14.24 25.30
N CYS A 122 -15.52 -13.90 25.21
CA CYS A 122 -14.69 -13.56 26.38
C CYS A 122 -15.21 -12.30 27.09
N ALA A 123 -15.60 -11.28 26.34
CA ALA A 123 -16.20 -10.07 26.90
C ALA A 123 -17.55 -10.38 27.57
N ALA A 124 -18.40 -11.17 26.93
CA ALA A 124 -19.68 -11.61 27.51
C ALA A 124 -19.49 -12.46 28.78
N ALA A 125 -18.49 -13.35 28.77
CA ALA A 125 -18.14 -14.14 29.96
C ALA A 125 -17.69 -13.24 31.12
N ARG A 126 -16.86 -12.23 30.84
CA ARG A 126 -16.42 -11.25 31.85
C ARG A 126 -17.57 -10.45 32.45
N ILE A 127 -18.56 -10.09 31.66
CA ILE A 127 -19.76 -9.40 32.14
C ILE A 127 -20.57 -10.29 33.08
N LYS A 128 -20.73 -11.59 32.72
CA LYS A 128 -21.49 -12.55 33.51
C LYS A 128 -20.77 -13.07 34.76
N ASN A 129 -19.46 -13.18 34.68
CA ASN A 129 -18.61 -13.66 35.77
C ASN A 129 -17.44 -12.70 36.00
N PRO A 130 -17.50 -11.87 37.04
CA PRO A 130 -16.41 -10.94 37.38
C PRO A 130 -15.06 -11.61 37.69
N ASP A 131 -15.03 -12.88 38.02
CA ASP A 131 -13.80 -13.64 38.28
C ASP A 131 -13.19 -14.24 37.02
N TYR A 132 -13.90 -14.18 35.89
CA TYR A 132 -13.35 -14.62 34.59
C TYR A 132 -12.19 -13.73 34.16
N VAL A 133 -11.04 -14.33 33.91
CA VAL A 133 -9.86 -13.63 33.41
C VAL A 133 -9.91 -13.56 31.87
N TYR A 134 -10.02 -12.36 31.35
CA TYR A 134 -9.99 -12.13 29.89
C TYR A 134 -8.59 -12.43 29.34
N PRO A 135 -8.43 -13.31 28.34
CA PRO A 135 -7.13 -13.78 27.85
C PRO A 135 -6.47 -12.75 26.90
N ARG A 136 -6.18 -11.57 27.43
CA ARG A 136 -5.67 -10.42 26.64
C ARG A 136 -4.38 -10.73 25.93
N GLU A 137 -3.40 -11.31 26.65
CA GLU A 137 -2.06 -11.56 26.11
C GLU A 137 -2.10 -12.60 24.97
N GLU A 138 -2.91 -13.63 25.13
CA GLU A 138 -3.07 -14.67 24.12
C GLU A 138 -3.76 -14.13 22.87
N LEU A 139 -4.85 -13.38 23.03
CA LEU A 139 -5.54 -12.73 21.92
C LEU A 139 -4.63 -11.72 21.19
N ASP A 140 -3.86 -10.93 21.93
CA ASP A 140 -2.89 -9.99 21.34
C ASP A 140 -1.82 -10.72 20.53
N ARG A 141 -1.32 -11.85 21.06
CA ARG A 141 -0.37 -12.70 20.33
C ARG A 141 -0.96 -13.22 19.02
N ILE A 142 -2.17 -13.77 19.06
CA ILE A 142 -2.85 -14.32 17.87
C ILE A 142 -3.13 -13.21 16.86
N TRP A 143 -3.64 -12.07 17.30
CA TRP A 143 -3.85 -10.90 16.42
C TRP A 143 -2.55 -10.48 15.72
N LYS A 144 -1.43 -10.44 16.40
CA LYS A 144 -0.12 -10.11 15.81
C LYS A 144 0.31 -11.13 14.77
N THR A 145 0.09 -12.42 15.02
CA THR A 145 0.37 -13.49 14.06
C THR A 145 -0.52 -13.35 12.81
N LEU A 146 -1.82 -13.16 13.00
CA LEU A 146 -2.74 -12.94 11.89
C LEU A 146 -2.33 -11.74 11.04
N LEU A 147 -2.05 -10.59 11.66
CA LEU A 147 -1.64 -9.38 10.95
C LEU A 147 -0.32 -9.58 10.19
N LEU A 148 0.63 -10.32 10.76
CA LEU A 148 1.86 -10.69 10.05
C LEU A 148 1.55 -11.55 8.82
N ASN A 149 0.64 -12.52 8.95
CA ASN A 149 0.25 -13.40 7.85
C ASN A 149 -0.60 -12.70 6.76
N GLN A 150 -1.08 -11.47 7.01
CA GLN A 150 -1.69 -10.60 6.01
C GLN A 150 -0.68 -9.82 5.16
N PHE A 151 0.63 -10.01 5.41
CA PHE A 151 1.66 -9.33 4.64
C PHE A 151 1.55 -9.61 3.14
N HIS A 152 1.94 -8.61 2.32
CA HIS A 152 1.62 -8.56 0.88
C HIS A 152 2.18 -9.71 0.02
N ASP A 153 3.05 -10.55 0.56
CA ASP A 153 3.51 -11.77 -0.11
C ASP A 153 3.01 -13.07 0.54
N ILE A 154 2.55 -13.03 1.78
CA ILE A 154 2.01 -14.22 2.47
C ILE A 154 0.57 -14.46 2.03
N LEU A 155 -0.31 -13.51 2.29
CA LEU A 155 -1.73 -13.62 1.93
C LEU A 155 -1.97 -13.78 0.42
N PRO A 156 -1.27 -13.05 -0.47
CA PRO A 156 -1.38 -13.25 -1.91
C PRO A 156 -0.80 -14.57 -2.42
N GLY A 157 0.06 -15.23 -1.66
CA GLY A 157 0.64 -16.51 -2.05
C GLY A 157 1.92 -16.41 -2.87
N SER A 158 2.59 -15.26 -2.87
CA SER A 158 3.82 -14.98 -3.62
C SER A 158 5.11 -15.09 -2.78
N ALA A 159 5.00 -15.42 -1.49
CA ALA A 159 6.15 -15.69 -0.63
C ALA A 159 6.83 -17.04 -0.99
N ILE A 160 8.04 -17.24 -0.45
CA ILE A 160 8.75 -18.52 -0.60
C ILE A 160 8.05 -19.65 0.15
N ALA A 161 8.25 -20.87 -0.28
CA ALA A 161 7.58 -22.05 0.28
C ALA A 161 7.78 -22.23 1.79
N TRP A 162 8.91 -21.82 2.33
CA TRP A 162 9.17 -21.86 3.77
C TRP A 162 8.19 -20.97 4.55
N VAL A 163 7.96 -19.75 4.11
CA VAL A 163 7.03 -18.81 4.74
C VAL A 163 5.61 -19.36 4.75
N HIS A 164 5.13 -19.93 3.64
CA HIS A 164 3.81 -20.55 3.60
C HIS A 164 3.68 -21.77 4.52
N ARG A 165 4.74 -22.57 4.68
CA ARG A 165 4.73 -23.68 5.66
C ARG A 165 4.62 -23.15 7.10
N GLN A 166 5.33 -22.09 7.41
CA GLN A 166 5.23 -21.45 8.72
C GLN A 166 3.82 -20.91 8.98
N ALA A 167 3.27 -20.15 8.05
CA ALA A 167 1.92 -19.59 8.17
C ALA A 167 0.85 -20.68 8.38
N ARG A 168 0.96 -21.83 7.67
CA ARG A 168 0.05 -22.99 7.93
C ARG A 168 0.14 -23.51 9.35
N THR A 169 1.36 -23.58 9.89
CA THR A 169 1.57 -24.03 11.27
C THR A 169 0.97 -23.04 12.27
N GLU A 170 1.09 -21.76 12.00
CA GLU A 170 0.54 -20.69 12.82
C GLU A 170 -0.99 -20.72 12.81
N TYR A 171 -1.62 -20.76 11.64
CA TYR A 171 -3.07 -20.90 11.51
C TYR A 171 -3.64 -22.18 12.16
N ALA A 172 -2.85 -23.26 12.21
CA ALA A 172 -3.29 -24.51 12.85
C ALA A 172 -3.13 -24.48 14.37
N ARG A 173 -2.22 -23.65 14.89
CA ARG A 173 -1.96 -23.49 16.33
C ARG A 173 -2.93 -22.52 16.97
N ASP A 174 -3.23 -21.43 16.31
CA ASP A 174 -4.00 -20.29 16.79
C ASP A 174 -5.51 -20.51 16.60
#